data_349e177fd87a0fbdc79a1418ec069b1e
#
_entry.id   349e177fd87a0fbdc79a1418ec069b1e
#
_cell.length_a   1.000
_cell.length_b   1.000
_cell.length_c   1.000
_cell.angle_alpha   90.00
_cell.angle_beta   90.00
_cell.angle_gamma   90.00
#
_symmetry.space_group_name_H-M   'P 1'
#
loop_
_entity.id
_entity.type
_entity.pdbx_description
1 polymer ?
#
loop_
_entity_poly.entity_id
_entity_poly.type
_entity_poly.pdbx_seq_one_letter_code
_entity_poly.pdbx_strand_id
1 'polypeptide(L)'
;MERTGGGAGERTGKGSGMTDAPGRRPSSAAEALAALEAAARILAETRSVLVIDWPSRDVPVSLAFAGYTVFAKGGPGPADYAVWGLDSGEPVSRPLGREPDRVDLVYCHRPFGELPGIVALARRLGARAFWWQTGLTSGGGKDPSGCWVPPEESRQARELAAATGLAYIDDVYIADAVRAGAGPD
;
A
#
# COMPACT_ATOMS: atom_id res chain seq x y z
N MET A 1 44.12 -48.83 -41.54
CA MET A 1 42.93 -49.61 -41.30
C MET A 1 42.14 -48.87 -40.21
N GLU A 2 41.18 -48.17 -40.65
CA GLU A 2 39.71 -48.32 -40.43
C GLU A 2 39.29 -47.82 -39.02
N ARG A 3 38.38 -47.04 -38.90
CA ARG A 3 37.11 -46.44 -39.38
C ARG A 3 36.47 -45.72 -38.20
N THR A 4 36.06 -44.51 -38.39
CA THR A 4 34.69 -43.99 -38.42
C THR A 4 33.76 -44.25 -37.23
N GLY A 5 33.13 -43.16 -36.77
CA GLY A 5 31.87 -43.10 -36.03
C GLY A 5 31.85 -41.84 -35.17
N GLY A 6 31.36 -40.72 -35.46
CA GLY A 6 30.06 -40.35 -36.00
C GLY A 6 29.04 -40.32 -34.85
N GLY A 7 28.89 -39.19 -34.16
CA GLY A 7 27.91 -39.05 -33.10
C GLY A 7 27.59 -37.58 -32.86
N ALA A 8 26.78 -36.98 -33.70
CA ALA A 8 26.17 -35.66 -33.46
C ALA A 8 25.16 -35.78 -32.32
N GLY A 9 25.50 -35.20 -31.19
CA GLY A 9 24.57 -35.01 -30.06
C GLY A 9 23.90 -33.63 -30.13
N GLU A 10 22.76 -33.59 -30.70
CA GLU A 10 21.84 -32.46 -30.76
C GLU A 10 21.40 -32.12 -29.33
N ARG A 11 21.97 -31.07 -28.77
CA ARG A 11 21.50 -30.51 -27.49
C ARG A 11 20.37 -29.56 -27.82
N THR A 12 19.12 -30.06 -27.76
CA THR A 12 17.94 -29.25 -27.67
C THR A 12 17.98 -28.45 -26.39
N GLY A 13 18.35 -27.18 -26.52
CA GLY A 13 18.26 -26.18 -25.49
C GLY A 13 16.77 -25.94 -25.15
N LYS A 14 16.33 -26.53 -24.04
CA LYS A 14 15.05 -26.23 -23.43
C LYS A 14 15.20 -24.84 -22.80
N GLY A 15 14.85 -23.81 -23.53
CA GLY A 15 14.70 -22.45 -23.02
C GLY A 15 13.60 -22.46 -21.96
N SER A 16 14.00 -22.41 -20.68
CA SER A 16 13.11 -22.03 -19.60
C SER A 16 12.75 -20.57 -19.81
N GLY A 17 11.64 -20.35 -20.50
CA GLY A 17 10.96 -19.07 -20.51
C GLY A 17 10.51 -18.77 -19.10
N MET A 18 11.28 -17.95 -18.41
CA MET A 18 10.88 -17.29 -17.19
C MET A 18 9.78 -16.31 -17.60
N THR A 19 8.54 -16.76 -17.52
CA THR A 19 7.38 -15.89 -17.67
C THR A 19 7.39 -14.94 -16.48
N ASP A 20 7.88 -13.75 -16.73
CA ASP A 20 7.74 -12.58 -15.87
C ASP A 20 6.23 -12.34 -15.73
N ALA A 21 5.63 -12.79 -14.63
CA ALA A 21 4.24 -12.53 -14.34
C ALA A 21 4.14 -11.06 -13.94
N PRO A 22 3.56 -10.18 -14.76
CA PRO A 22 3.43 -8.77 -14.41
C PRO A 22 2.51 -8.65 -13.21
N GLY A 23 2.96 -7.95 -12.18
CA GLY A 23 2.08 -7.42 -11.15
C GLY A 23 0.88 -6.77 -11.85
N ARG A 24 -0.32 -6.99 -11.34
CA ARG A 24 -1.58 -6.59 -11.99
C ARG A 24 -1.60 -5.06 -12.16
N ARG A 25 -1.26 -4.60 -13.36
CA ARG A 25 -1.62 -3.25 -13.79
C ARG A 25 -3.14 -3.21 -13.95
N PRO A 26 -3.80 -2.08 -13.67
CA PRO A 26 -5.17 -1.92 -14.13
C PRO A 26 -5.20 -2.25 -15.63
N SER A 27 -6.00 -3.24 -15.99
CA SER A 27 -6.02 -3.79 -17.35
C SER A 27 -6.67 -2.81 -18.34
N SER A 28 -7.30 -1.74 -17.79
CA SER A 28 -7.92 -0.68 -18.58
C SER A 28 -7.91 0.65 -17.83
N ALA A 29 -8.02 1.75 -18.59
CA ALA A 29 -8.21 3.09 -18.03
C ALA A 29 -9.48 3.16 -17.16
N ALA A 30 -10.51 2.38 -17.47
CA ALA A 30 -11.74 2.31 -16.69
C ALA A 30 -11.52 1.72 -15.29
N GLU A 31 -10.71 0.67 -15.16
CA GLU A 31 -10.37 0.09 -13.85
C GLU A 31 -9.54 1.07 -13.00
N ALA A 32 -8.59 1.78 -13.61
CA ALA A 32 -7.80 2.79 -12.91
C ALA A 32 -8.69 3.94 -12.42
N LEU A 33 -9.64 4.40 -13.23
CA LEU A 33 -10.60 5.43 -12.84
C LEU A 33 -11.49 4.95 -11.69
N ALA A 34 -12.03 3.74 -11.77
CA ALA A 34 -12.86 3.17 -10.72
C ALA A 34 -12.10 3.03 -9.38
N ALA A 35 -10.81 2.67 -9.42
CA ALA A 35 -9.97 2.62 -8.24
C ALA A 35 -9.76 4.01 -7.61
N LEU A 36 -9.51 5.04 -8.43
CA LEU A 36 -9.40 6.43 -7.96
C LEU A 36 -10.70 6.95 -7.36
N GLU A 37 -11.86 6.66 -7.98
CA GLU A 37 -13.17 7.03 -7.44
C GLU A 37 -13.47 6.32 -6.10
N ALA A 38 -13.10 5.06 -5.98
CA ALA A 38 -13.22 4.33 -4.72
C ALA A 38 -12.34 4.93 -3.62
N ALA A 39 -11.09 5.28 -3.98
CA ALA A 39 -10.17 5.97 -3.09
C ALA A 39 -10.72 7.32 -2.63
N ALA A 40 -11.24 8.12 -3.55
CA ALA A 40 -11.81 9.43 -3.26
C ALA A 40 -13.00 9.33 -2.30
N ARG A 41 -13.92 8.36 -2.50
CA ARG A 41 -15.06 8.14 -1.59
C ARG A 41 -14.60 7.81 -0.17
N ILE A 42 -13.61 6.93 -0.03
CA ILE A 42 -13.08 6.56 1.30
C ILE A 42 -12.43 7.76 1.96
N LEU A 43 -11.65 8.54 1.22
CA LEU A 43 -10.98 9.74 1.75
C LEU A 43 -11.98 10.81 2.18
N ALA A 44 -13.05 11.04 1.45
CA ALA A 44 -14.10 12.00 1.82
C ALA A 44 -14.79 11.66 3.15
N GLU A 45 -14.91 10.37 3.48
CA GLU A 45 -15.47 9.90 4.74
C GLU A 45 -14.45 9.77 5.88
N THR A 46 -13.16 9.99 5.60
CA THR A 46 -12.05 9.84 6.55
C THR A 46 -11.74 11.16 7.23
N ARG A 47 -11.50 11.14 8.53
CA ARG A 47 -10.99 12.27 9.33
C ARG A 47 -9.61 11.99 9.91
N SER A 48 -9.35 10.73 10.22
CA SER A 48 -8.11 10.28 10.87
C SER A 48 -7.49 9.09 10.16
N VAL A 49 -6.17 9.15 9.96
CA VAL A 49 -5.39 8.14 9.25
C VAL A 49 -4.25 7.65 10.13
N LEU A 50 -4.08 6.35 10.26
CA LEU A 50 -2.87 5.75 10.79
C LEU A 50 -1.98 5.29 9.64
N VAL A 51 -0.82 5.90 9.52
CA VAL A 51 0.24 5.55 8.56
C VAL A 51 1.21 4.58 9.23
N ILE A 52 1.37 3.39 8.69
CA ILE A 52 2.28 2.37 9.23
C ILE A 52 3.48 2.20 8.31
N ASP A 53 4.66 2.47 8.85
CA ASP A 53 5.97 2.22 8.25
C ASP A 53 6.15 2.79 6.84
N TRP A 54 5.66 4.00 6.60
CA TRP A 54 5.95 4.70 5.36
C TRP A 54 7.39 5.25 5.40
N PRO A 55 8.22 4.96 4.37
CA PRO A 55 9.66 5.24 4.44
C PRO A 55 10.03 6.71 4.29
N SER A 56 9.10 7.56 3.86
CA SER A 56 9.33 8.98 3.62
C SER A 56 8.30 9.85 4.32
N ARG A 57 8.49 11.18 4.25
CA ARG A 57 7.57 12.13 4.89
C ARG A 57 6.41 12.58 4.01
N ASP A 58 6.41 12.23 2.73
CA ASP A 58 5.47 12.73 1.73
C ASP A 58 4.01 12.34 2.03
N VAL A 59 3.74 11.11 2.45
CA VAL A 59 2.39 10.67 2.79
C VAL A 59 1.85 11.38 4.03
N PRO A 60 2.50 11.32 5.21
CA PRO A 60 1.97 12.02 6.38
C PRO A 60 1.89 13.54 6.18
N VAL A 61 2.81 14.13 5.43
CA VAL A 61 2.80 15.57 5.11
C VAL A 61 1.62 15.92 4.19
N SER A 62 1.40 15.17 3.10
CA SER A 62 0.28 15.41 2.19
C SER A 62 -1.07 15.28 2.89
N LEU A 63 -1.23 14.29 3.75
CA LEU A 63 -2.43 14.09 4.55
C LEU A 63 -2.65 15.23 5.55
N ALA A 64 -1.59 15.69 6.23
CA ALA A 64 -1.69 16.80 7.18
C ALA A 64 -2.07 18.12 6.49
N PHE A 65 -1.51 18.42 5.31
CA PHE A 65 -1.89 19.59 4.51
C PHE A 65 -3.33 19.52 4.02
N ALA A 66 -3.85 18.32 3.76
CA ALA A 66 -5.23 18.13 3.37
C ALA A 66 -6.22 18.16 4.57
N GLY A 67 -5.74 18.38 5.79
CA GLY A 67 -6.60 18.56 6.97
C GLY A 67 -6.93 17.27 7.74
N TYR A 68 -6.30 16.15 7.40
CA TYR A 68 -6.49 14.91 8.17
C TYR A 68 -5.74 14.95 9.50
N THR A 69 -6.31 14.33 10.55
CA THR A 69 -5.55 13.94 11.74
C THR A 69 -4.70 12.73 11.39
N VAL A 70 -3.38 12.90 11.41
CA VAL A 70 -2.46 11.86 10.95
C VAL A 70 -1.68 11.29 12.13
N PHE A 71 -1.83 10.00 12.35
CA PHE A 71 -0.99 9.22 13.23
C PHE A 71 0.03 8.45 12.39
N ALA A 72 1.24 8.30 12.89
CA ALA A 72 2.27 7.48 12.27
C ALA A 72 2.78 6.45 13.28
N LYS A 73 3.07 5.24 12.81
CA LYS A 73 3.65 4.17 13.59
C LYS A 73 4.90 3.66 12.88
N GLY A 74 6.07 3.86 13.49
CA GLY A 74 7.36 3.50 12.91
C GLY A 74 8.04 2.27 13.54
N GLY A 75 7.43 1.65 14.54
CA GLY A 75 8.00 0.50 15.25
C GLY A 75 6.96 -0.28 16.07
N PRO A 76 7.38 -1.29 16.84
CA PRO A 76 6.46 -2.20 17.54
C PRO A 76 5.85 -1.64 18.82
N GLY A 77 6.50 -0.65 19.44
CA GLY A 77 6.16 -0.16 20.76
C GLY A 77 5.18 1.00 20.80
N PRO A 78 4.62 1.32 21.98
CA PRO A 78 3.76 2.49 22.15
C PRO A 78 4.50 3.82 21.97
N ALA A 79 5.81 3.86 22.21
CA ALA A 79 6.64 5.04 22.00
C ALA A 79 6.86 5.37 20.51
N ASP A 80 6.58 4.42 19.61
CA ASP A 80 6.78 4.55 18.19
C ASP A 80 5.60 5.22 17.48
N TYR A 81 4.57 5.62 18.21
CA TYR A 81 3.48 6.42 17.68
C TYR A 81 3.80 7.91 17.75
N ALA A 82 3.51 8.58 16.66
CA ALA A 82 3.61 10.04 16.54
C ALA A 82 2.31 10.59 15.93
N VAL A 83 2.04 11.86 16.17
CA VAL A 83 0.99 12.62 15.51
C VAL A 83 1.62 13.68 14.61
N TRP A 84 1.14 13.79 13.39
CA TRP A 84 1.48 14.81 12.42
C TRP A 84 0.39 15.87 12.36
N GLY A 85 0.79 17.11 12.25
CA GLY A 85 -0.09 18.25 12.08
C GLY A 85 0.64 19.42 11.48
N LEU A 86 -0.02 20.56 11.40
CA LEU A 86 0.58 21.81 10.95
C LEU A 86 0.88 22.70 12.17
N ASP A 87 2.05 23.31 12.18
CA ASP A 87 2.43 24.37 13.12
C ASP A 87 2.89 25.58 12.30
N SER A 88 2.13 26.69 12.40
CA SER A 88 2.35 27.88 11.57
C SER A 88 2.37 27.60 10.06
N GLY A 89 1.60 26.59 9.61
CA GLY A 89 1.53 26.17 8.20
C GLY A 89 2.59 25.14 7.80
N GLU A 90 3.52 24.79 8.69
CA GLU A 90 4.58 23.81 8.42
C GLU A 90 4.24 22.44 9.02
N PRO A 91 4.50 21.32 8.30
CA PRO A 91 4.22 20.00 8.81
C PRO A 91 5.21 19.59 9.89
N VAL A 92 4.69 19.30 11.08
CA VAL A 92 5.46 18.86 12.25
C VAL A 92 4.99 17.52 12.75
N SER A 93 5.93 16.72 13.24
CA SER A 93 5.66 15.45 13.91
C SER A 93 5.99 15.57 15.39
N ARG A 94 5.08 15.08 16.24
CA ARG A 94 5.29 15.07 17.70
C ARG A 94 5.06 13.65 18.23
N PRO A 95 5.89 13.17 19.18
CA PRO A 95 5.63 11.87 19.81
C PRO A 95 4.24 11.84 20.46
N LEU A 96 3.52 10.75 20.23
CA LEU A 96 2.23 10.52 20.91
C LEU A 96 2.42 9.70 22.17
N GLY A 97 3.42 8.80 22.20
CA GLY A 97 3.75 7.97 23.36
C GLY A 97 2.75 6.87 23.70
N ARG A 98 1.69 6.70 22.92
CA ARG A 98 0.66 5.70 23.06
C ARG A 98 -0.01 5.38 21.73
N GLU A 99 -0.74 4.28 21.67
CA GLU A 99 -1.62 3.97 20.55
C GLU A 99 -2.76 5.00 20.47
N PRO A 100 -3.19 5.46 19.28
CA PRO A 100 -4.38 6.31 19.16
C PRO A 100 -5.64 5.53 19.57
N ASP A 101 -6.60 6.23 20.15
CA ASP A 101 -7.83 5.60 20.64
C ASP A 101 -8.72 5.10 19.48
N ARG A 102 -8.68 5.83 18.35
CA ARG A 102 -9.47 5.52 17.15
C ARG A 102 -8.81 6.10 15.91
N VAL A 103 -9.01 5.43 14.77
CA VAL A 103 -8.72 5.95 13.43
C VAL A 103 -9.79 5.51 12.44
N ASP A 104 -9.99 6.26 11.35
CA ASP A 104 -10.97 5.92 10.32
C ASP A 104 -10.35 5.06 9.21
N LEU A 105 -9.07 5.27 8.91
CA LEU A 105 -8.31 4.60 7.87
C LEU A 105 -6.96 4.15 8.39
N VAL A 106 -6.57 2.93 8.06
CA VAL A 106 -5.17 2.48 8.20
C VAL A 106 -4.54 2.37 6.82
N TYR A 107 -3.45 3.11 6.62
CA TYR A 107 -2.60 3.06 5.44
C TYR A 107 -1.29 2.36 5.81
N CYS A 108 -0.90 1.34 5.08
CA CYS A 108 0.33 0.64 5.38
C CYS A 108 1.14 0.27 4.13
N HIS A 109 2.47 0.21 4.32
CA HIS A 109 3.44 -0.26 3.35
C HIS A 109 4.29 -1.35 3.99
N ARG A 110 3.70 -2.52 4.19
CA ARG A 110 4.33 -3.67 4.85
C ARG A 110 4.18 -4.95 4.03
N PRO A 111 5.10 -5.91 4.19
CA PRO A 111 4.99 -7.22 3.56
C PRO A 111 3.68 -7.93 3.87
N PHE A 112 3.20 -8.74 2.92
CA PHE A 112 1.94 -9.50 3.04
C PHE A 112 1.83 -10.28 4.34
N GLY A 113 2.89 -10.94 4.78
CA GLY A 113 2.89 -11.75 6.01
C GLY A 113 2.55 -10.98 7.30
N GLU A 114 2.66 -9.65 7.30
CA GLU A 114 2.32 -8.80 8.45
C GLU A 114 0.87 -8.29 8.42
N LEU A 115 0.19 -8.37 7.28
CA LEU A 115 -1.16 -7.84 7.10
C LEU A 115 -2.18 -8.38 8.08
N PRO A 116 -2.19 -9.67 8.47
CA PRO A 116 -3.16 -10.16 9.45
C PRO A 116 -3.10 -9.40 10.77
N GLY A 117 -1.90 -9.09 11.26
CA GLY A 117 -1.70 -8.29 12.47
C GLY A 117 -2.14 -6.83 12.30
N ILE A 118 -1.85 -6.24 11.14
CA ILE A 118 -2.20 -4.85 10.83
C ILE A 118 -3.72 -4.69 10.64
N VAL A 119 -4.38 -5.63 9.98
CA VAL A 119 -5.83 -5.66 9.83
C VAL A 119 -6.52 -5.83 11.19
N ALA A 120 -5.97 -6.68 12.06
CA ALA A 120 -6.47 -6.82 13.43
C ALA A 120 -6.32 -5.50 14.23
N LEU A 121 -5.19 -4.79 14.06
CA LEU A 121 -4.97 -3.45 14.63
C LEU A 121 -5.99 -2.45 14.08
N ALA A 122 -6.21 -2.41 12.76
CA ALA A 122 -7.18 -1.52 12.13
C ALA A 122 -8.58 -1.71 12.72
N ARG A 123 -9.01 -2.96 12.88
CA ARG A 123 -10.29 -3.28 13.53
C ARG A 123 -10.37 -2.84 14.98
N ARG A 124 -9.32 -3.08 15.76
CA ARG A 124 -9.26 -2.67 17.18
C ARG A 124 -9.38 -1.14 17.32
N LEU A 125 -8.78 -0.40 16.40
CA LEU A 125 -8.85 1.07 16.35
C LEU A 125 -10.16 1.60 15.75
N GLY A 126 -11.09 0.74 15.34
CA GLY A 126 -12.37 1.13 14.78
C GLY A 126 -12.27 1.69 13.35
N ALA A 127 -11.22 1.35 12.62
CA ALA A 127 -11.09 1.73 11.22
C ALA A 127 -12.23 1.16 10.38
N ARG A 128 -12.62 1.90 9.35
CA ARG A 128 -13.62 1.50 8.36
C ARG A 128 -12.97 1.06 7.05
N ALA A 129 -11.71 1.48 6.83
CA ALA A 129 -10.96 1.19 5.62
C ALA A 129 -9.52 0.79 5.91
N PHE A 130 -8.99 -0.04 5.03
CA PHE A 130 -7.61 -0.49 5.02
C PHE A 130 -7.01 -0.26 3.63
N TRP A 131 -5.92 0.50 3.59
CA TRP A 131 -5.22 0.83 2.37
C TRP A 131 -3.84 0.21 2.39
N TRP A 132 -3.65 -0.77 1.53
CA TRP A 132 -2.36 -1.42 1.40
C TRP A 132 -1.61 -0.88 0.18
N GLN A 133 -0.59 -0.08 0.43
CA GLN A 133 0.27 0.41 -0.63
C GLN A 133 1.14 -0.72 -1.15
N THR A 134 0.90 -1.14 -2.36
CA THR A 134 1.74 -2.04 -3.12
C THR A 134 2.76 -1.27 -3.96
N GLY A 135 3.70 -1.95 -4.59
CA GLY A 135 4.90 -1.32 -5.14
C GLY A 135 4.75 -0.50 -6.42
N LEU A 136 3.59 0.12 -6.67
CA LEU A 136 3.41 0.98 -7.84
C LEU A 136 3.27 2.45 -7.44
N THR A 137 3.98 3.32 -8.17
CA THR A 137 3.71 4.76 -8.16
C THR A 137 2.41 5.04 -8.91
N SER A 138 1.79 6.21 -8.67
CA SER A 138 0.61 6.71 -9.40
C SER A 138 0.79 6.72 -10.93
N GLY A 139 2.01 6.83 -11.42
CA GLY A 139 2.34 6.74 -12.84
C GLY A 139 2.47 5.30 -13.37
N GLY A 140 2.18 4.30 -12.54
CA GLY A 140 2.28 2.88 -12.90
C GLY A 140 3.72 2.36 -13.06
N GLY A 141 4.71 3.16 -12.66
CA GLY A 141 6.11 2.74 -12.58
C GLY A 141 6.41 1.96 -11.30
N LYS A 142 7.53 1.25 -11.29
CA LYS A 142 8.06 0.67 -10.04
C LYS A 142 8.35 1.80 -9.07
N ASP A 143 7.75 1.73 -7.89
CA ASP A 143 8.23 2.48 -6.75
C ASP A 143 9.53 1.83 -6.26
N PRO A 144 10.68 2.50 -6.31
CA PRO A 144 11.94 1.92 -5.82
C PRO A 144 11.91 1.59 -4.33
N SER A 145 10.97 2.19 -3.59
CA SER A 145 10.71 1.88 -2.18
C SER A 145 9.55 0.87 -2.01
N GLY A 146 8.94 0.43 -3.10
CA GLY A 146 7.73 -0.38 -3.10
C GLY A 146 8.00 -1.88 -3.01
N CYS A 147 7.16 -2.57 -2.25
CA CYS A 147 7.12 -4.02 -2.25
C CYS A 147 6.28 -4.50 -3.43
N TRP A 148 6.90 -5.18 -4.37
CA TRP A 148 6.18 -5.89 -5.44
C TRP A 148 5.43 -7.06 -4.84
N VAL A 149 4.13 -7.09 -5.05
CA VAL A 149 3.26 -8.11 -4.52
C VAL A 149 2.76 -8.98 -5.66
N PRO A 150 2.88 -10.31 -5.56
CA PRO A 150 2.24 -11.20 -6.50
C PRO A 150 0.72 -10.98 -6.55
N PRO A 151 0.05 -11.12 -7.71
CA PRO A 151 -1.40 -10.96 -7.83
C PRO A 151 -2.20 -11.80 -6.82
N GLU A 152 -1.65 -12.96 -6.46
CA GLU A 152 -2.24 -13.86 -5.47
C GLU A 152 -2.26 -13.24 -4.06
N GLU A 153 -1.17 -12.59 -3.64
CA GLU A 153 -1.11 -11.92 -2.34
C GLU A 153 -2.06 -10.71 -2.31
N SER A 154 -2.16 -9.93 -3.40
CA SER A 154 -3.14 -8.84 -3.50
C SER A 154 -4.57 -9.35 -3.36
N ARG A 155 -4.90 -10.49 -3.98
CA ARG A 155 -6.21 -11.13 -3.85
C ARG A 155 -6.47 -11.57 -2.40
N GLN A 156 -5.52 -12.23 -1.77
CA GLN A 156 -5.62 -12.68 -0.38
C GLN A 156 -5.72 -11.52 0.61
N ALA A 157 -5.01 -10.41 0.37
CA ALA A 157 -5.11 -9.21 1.19
C ALA A 157 -6.52 -8.60 1.12
N ARG A 158 -7.11 -8.56 -0.09
CA ARG A 158 -8.49 -8.11 -0.30
C ARG A 158 -9.50 -9.00 0.42
N GLU A 159 -9.35 -10.32 0.34
CA GLU A 159 -10.19 -11.30 1.05
C GLU A 159 -10.07 -11.14 2.56
N LEU A 160 -8.85 -10.93 3.06
CA LEU A 160 -8.59 -10.68 4.49
C LEU A 160 -9.31 -9.41 4.97
N ALA A 161 -9.21 -8.32 4.25
CA ALA A 161 -9.89 -7.07 4.60
C ALA A 161 -11.42 -7.25 4.53
N ALA A 162 -11.94 -7.85 3.48
CA ALA A 162 -13.37 -8.11 3.30
C ALA A 162 -13.95 -8.98 4.43
N ALA A 163 -13.24 -10.04 4.83
CA ALA A 163 -13.64 -10.92 5.94
C ALA A 163 -13.78 -10.17 7.28
N THR A 164 -13.15 -9.00 7.40
CA THR A 164 -13.22 -8.16 8.59
C THR A 164 -14.18 -6.98 8.45
N GLY A 165 -14.83 -6.82 7.30
CA GLY A 165 -15.76 -5.71 7.02
C GLY A 165 -15.06 -4.38 6.72
N LEU A 166 -13.75 -4.38 6.46
CA LEU A 166 -13.01 -3.19 6.06
C LEU A 166 -13.15 -2.96 4.55
N ALA A 167 -13.42 -1.71 4.15
CA ALA A 167 -13.22 -1.30 2.77
C ALA A 167 -11.72 -1.42 2.42
N TYR A 168 -11.39 -1.89 1.22
CA TYR A 168 -10.01 -2.17 0.84
C TYR A 168 -9.59 -1.40 -0.40
N ILE A 169 -8.40 -0.80 -0.33
CA ILE A 169 -7.73 -0.15 -1.46
C ILE A 169 -6.30 -0.70 -1.57
N ASP A 170 -5.92 -0.96 -2.80
CA ASP A 170 -4.55 -1.21 -3.24
C ASP A 170 -4.28 -0.45 -4.55
N ASP A 171 -3.02 -0.40 -4.98
CA ASP A 171 -2.58 0.13 -6.29
C ASP A 171 -2.88 1.62 -6.58
N VAL A 172 -3.40 2.37 -5.62
CA VAL A 172 -3.55 3.82 -5.69
C VAL A 172 -2.61 4.47 -4.69
N TYR A 173 -1.80 5.43 -5.13
CA TYR A 173 -0.94 6.17 -4.21
C TYR A 173 -1.75 7.23 -3.47
N ILE A 174 -1.82 7.11 -2.14
CA ILE A 174 -2.72 7.93 -1.32
C ILE A 174 -2.44 9.44 -1.45
N ALA A 175 -1.17 9.85 -1.55
CA ALA A 175 -0.83 11.26 -1.69
C ALA A 175 -1.30 11.86 -3.03
N ASP A 176 -1.41 11.05 -4.09
CA ASP A 176 -1.98 11.49 -5.35
C ASP A 176 -3.49 11.61 -5.28
N ALA A 177 -4.15 10.65 -4.64
CA ALA A 177 -5.59 10.72 -4.41
C ALA A 177 -5.98 11.96 -3.58
N VAL A 178 -5.19 12.29 -2.56
CA VAL A 178 -5.37 13.50 -1.74
C VAL A 178 -5.18 14.77 -2.58
N ARG A 179 -4.11 14.83 -3.39
CA ARG A 179 -3.86 15.99 -4.27
C ARG A 179 -4.93 16.21 -5.33
N ALA A 180 -5.58 15.13 -5.77
CA ALA A 180 -6.69 15.20 -6.72
C ALA A 180 -7.99 15.80 -6.12
N GLY A 181 -7.99 16.22 -4.86
CA GLY A 181 -9.10 16.94 -4.23
C GLY A 181 -9.97 16.08 -3.30
N ALA A 182 -9.51 14.91 -2.93
CA ALA A 182 -10.14 14.09 -1.90
C ALA A 182 -9.68 14.56 -0.52
N GLY A 183 -10.19 15.70 -0.05
CA GLY A 183 -10.01 16.17 1.33
C GLY A 183 -11.24 15.83 2.19
N PRO A 184 -11.12 15.87 3.54
CA PRO A 184 -12.28 15.79 4.41
C PRO A 184 -13.16 17.03 4.25
N ASP A 185 -14.49 16.85 4.09
CA ASP A 185 -15.48 17.93 4.09
C ASP A 185 -15.58 18.61 5.47
#